data_a4a1b196277b724e8bb0f5f844eac678
#
_entry.id   a4a1b196277b724e8bb0f5f844eac678
#
_cell.length_a   1.000
_cell.length_b   1.000
_cell.length_c   1.000
_cell.angle_alpha   90.00
_cell.angle_beta   90.00
_cell.angle_gamma   90.00
#
_symmetry.space_group_name_H-M   'P 1'
#
loop_
_entity.id
_entity.type
_entity.pdbx_description
1 polymer ?
#
loop_
_entity_poly.entity_id
_entity_poly.type
_entity_poly.pdbx_seq_one_letter_code
_entity_poly.pdbx_strand_id
1 'polypeptide(L)'
;MQRAAFCMAMLRKPKLLLLDEPTKGMDALFKKELGEKIRSLVKGGMTVIAVSHDSEFCAEYCDECAFICDGICSKPCPSGDFFSDNFFYTTEANKISRHIFENAVIETEVLALCRKNQNGR
;
A
#
# COMPACT_ATOMS: atom_id res chain seq x y z
N MET A 1 18.93 -6.61 -7.97
CA MET A 1 19.10 -7.66 -6.92
C MET A 1 17.78 -8.08 -6.27
N GLN A 2 16.87 -7.20 -5.92
CA GLN A 2 15.59 -7.54 -5.24
C GLN A 2 14.68 -8.50 -6.03
N ARG A 3 14.56 -8.34 -7.35
CA ARG A 3 13.76 -9.25 -8.21
C ARG A 3 14.22 -10.71 -8.16
N ALA A 4 15.52 -10.95 -8.20
CA ALA A 4 16.08 -12.30 -8.15
C ALA A 4 15.79 -12.95 -6.78
N ALA A 5 15.95 -12.19 -5.69
CA ALA A 5 15.64 -12.67 -4.33
C ALA A 5 14.16 -13.02 -4.18
N PHE A 6 13.26 -12.18 -4.71
CA PHE A 6 11.82 -12.45 -4.73
C PHE A 6 11.48 -13.73 -5.52
N CYS A 7 12.05 -13.91 -6.71
CA CYS A 7 11.85 -15.12 -7.50
C CYS A 7 12.38 -16.38 -6.79
N MET A 8 13.54 -16.28 -6.16
CA MET A 8 14.10 -17.40 -5.38
C MET A 8 13.22 -17.78 -4.19
N ALA A 9 12.68 -16.80 -3.47
CA ALA A 9 11.74 -17.06 -2.38
C ALA A 9 10.48 -17.78 -2.88
N MET A 10 9.98 -17.43 -4.07
CA MET A 10 8.79 -18.03 -4.67
C MET A 10 8.98 -19.49 -5.11
N LEU A 11 10.21 -19.91 -5.45
CA LEU A 11 10.48 -21.30 -5.82
C LEU A 11 10.12 -22.31 -4.71
N ARG A 12 10.16 -21.88 -3.45
CA ARG A 12 9.81 -22.71 -2.30
C ARG A 12 8.31 -22.79 -2.01
N LYS A 13 7.47 -22.10 -2.76
CA LYS A 13 6.02 -22.00 -2.57
C LYS A 13 5.64 -21.72 -1.09
N PRO A 14 6.15 -20.65 -0.47
CA PRO A 14 5.91 -20.37 0.94
C PRO A 14 4.43 -20.06 1.19
N LYS A 15 3.93 -20.37 2.39
CA LYS A 15 2.62 -19.93 2.85
C LYS A 15 2.66 -18.50 3.40
N LEU A 16 3.82 -18.08 3.91
CA LEU A 16 4.09 -16.75 4.44
C LEU A 16 5.32 -16.17 3.77
N LEU A 17 5.20 -14.96 3.24
CA LEU A 17 6.28 -14.19 2.64
C LEU A 17 6.52 -12.93 3.47
N LEU A 18 7.77 -12.72 3.89
CA LEU A 18 8.20 -11.51 4.60
C LEU A 18 9.03 -10.66 3.65
N LEU A 19 8.67 -9.40 3.52
CA LEU A 19 9.33 -8.42 2.65
C LEU A 19 9.82 -7.23 3.49
N ASP A 20 11.08 -6.89 3.34
CA ASP A 20 11.68 -5.71 3.96
C ASP A 20 12.02 -4.68 2.87
N GLU A 21 11.40 -3.50 2.94
CA GLU A 21 11.52 -2.40 1.99
C GLU A 21 11.46 -2.84 0.50
N PRO A 22 10.40 -3.58 0.10
CA PRO A 22 10.36 -4.22 -1.22
C PRO A 22 10.37 -3.23 -2.39
N THR A 23 9.92 -1.99 -2.17
CA THR A 23 9.82 -0.94 -3.20
C THR A 23 11.05 -0.04 -3.29
N LYS A 24 12.03 -0.22 -2.40
CA LYS A 24 13.21 0.64 -2.33
C LYS A 24 14.01 0.65 -3.64
N GLY A 25 14.21 1.84 -4.20
CA GLY A 25 14.95 2.04 -5.45
C GLY A 25 14.21 1.57 -6.71
N MET A 26 12.91 1.32 -6.62
CA MET A 26 12.06 1.00 -7.77
C MET A 26 11.40 2.26 -8.32
N ASP A 27 11.24 2.33 -9.64
CA ASP A 27 10.37 3.31 -10.29
C ASP A 27 8.88 2.95 -10.14
N ALA A 28 7.99 3.87 -10.49
CA ALA A 28 6.55 3.70 -10.33
C ALA A 28 5.98 2.49 -11.09
N LEU A 29 6.52 2.19 -12.28
CA LEU A 29 6.05 1.05 -13.07
C LEU A 29 6.40 -0.28 -12.38
N PHE A 30 7.61 -0.41 -11.88
CA PHE A 30 8.05 -1.61 -11.17
C PHE A 30 7.35 -1.79 -9.81
N LYS A 31 7.05 -0.70 -9.10
CA LYS A 31 6.24 -0.75 -7.87
C LYS A 31 4.85 -1.32 -8.16
N LYS A 32 4.21 -0.86 -9.24
CA LYS A 32 2.90 -1.35 -9.68
C LYS A 32 2.95 -2.83 -10.02
N GLU A 33 3.91 -3.27 -10.85
CA GLU A 33 4.08 -4.69 -11.21
C GLU A 33 4.28 -5.58 -9.96
N LEU A 34 5.08 -5.11 -8.99
CA LEU A 34 5.29 -5.82 -7.73
C LEU A 34 4.01 -5.92 -6.91
N GLY A 35 3.27 -4.82 -6.77
CA GLY A 35 2.02 -4.77 -6.04
C GLY A 35 0.95 -5.69 -6.63
N GLU A 36 0.76 -5.67 -7.95
CA GLU A 36 -0.15 -6.57 -8.66
C GLU A 36 0.25 -8.04 -8.47
N LYS A 37 1.56 -8.33 -8.48
CA LYS A 37 2.06 -9.67 -8.22
C LYS A 37 1.78 -10.13 -6.80
N ILE A 38 2.01 -9.28 -5.80
CA ILE A 38 1.71 -9.57 -4.40
C ILE A 38 0.21 -9.85 -4.23
N ARG A 39 -0.67 -8.99 -4.77
CA ARG A 39 -2.11 -9.22 -4.74
C ARG A 39 -2.52 -10.56 -5.37
N SER A 40 -1.90 -10.94 -6.47
CA SER A 40 -2.15 -12.24 -7.11
C SER A 40 -1.75 -13.41 -6.19
N LEU A 41 -0.63 -13.30 -5.49
CA LEU A 41 -0.17 -14.32 -4.55
C LEU A 41 -1.09 -14.45 -3.33
N VAL A 42 -1.53 -13.30 -2.78
CA VAL A 42 -2.50 -13.26 -1.65
C VAL A 42 -3.82 -13.90 -2.05
N LYS A 43 -4.36 -13.56 -3.24
CA LYS A 43 -5.55 -14.23 -3.80
C LYS A 43 -5.37 -15.74 -3.97
N GLY A 44 -4.14 -16.19 -4.20
CA GLY A 44 -3.77 -17.61 -4.25
C GLY A 44 -3.63 -18.29 -2.87
N GLY A 45 -3.92 -17.59 -1.76
CA GLY A 45 -3.89 -18.12 -0.40
C GLY A 45 -2.56 -17.93 0.33
N MET A 46 -1.65 -17.09 -0.19
CA MET A 46 -0.41 -16.72 0.49
C MET A 46 -0.65 -15.57 1.45
N THR A 47 0.00 -15.59 2.61
CA THR A 47 0.08 -14.44 3.50
C THR A 47 1.36 -13.66 3.21
N VAL A 48 1.25 -12.34 3.08
CA VAL A 48 2.40 -11.45 2.87
C VAL A 48 2.44 -10.41 3.98
N ILE A 49 3.61 -10.24 4.60
CA ILE A 49 3.90 -9.17 5.53
C ILE A 49 5.03 -8.34 4.93
N ALA A 50 4.80 -7.05 4.76
CA ALA A 50 5.80 -6.12 4.26
C ALA A 50 6.09 -5.02 5.29
N VAL A 51 7.36 -4.69 5.47
CA VAL A 51 7.80 -3.49 6.18
C VAL A 51 8.21 -2.49 5.11
N SER A 52 7.61 -1.31 5.12
CA SER A 52 7.90 -0.25 4.15
C SER A 52 7.59 1.13 4.71
N HIS A 53 8.27 2.14 4.21
CA HIS A 53 7.96 3.55 4.41
C HIS A 53 7.27 4.18 3.19
N ASP A 54 6.94 3.39 2.18
CA ASP A 54 6.22 3.80 0.96
C ASP A 54 4.72 3.79 1.22
N SER A 55 4.18 4.92 1.69
CA SER A 55 2.77 5.07 2.06
C SER A 55 1.83 4.83 0.87
N GLU A 56 2.18 5.27 -0.34
CA GLU A 56 1.39 5.05 -1.55
C GLU A 56 1.27 3.56 -1.88
N PHE A 57 2.39 2.85 -1.82
CA PHE A 57 2.41 1.41 -2.06
C PHE A 57 1.59 0.66 -1.00
N CYS A 58 1.73 1.02 0.28
CA CYS A 58 0.97 0.39 1.35
C CYS A 58 -0.53 0.68 1.23
N ALA A 59 -0.92 1.93 0.96
CA ALA A 59 -2.31 2.31 0.78
C ALA A 59 -2.97 1.59 -0.39
N GLU A 60 -2.23 1.41 -1.49
CA GLU A 60 -2.77 0.79 -2.70
C GLU A 60 -2.81 -0.74 -2.63
N TYR A 61 -1.81 -1.39 -2.00
CA TYR A 61 -1.62 -2.85 -2.13
C TYR A 61 -1.78 -3.65 -0.84
N CYS A 62 -1.82 -3.02 0.35
CA CYS A 62 -2.03 -3.72 1.61
C CYS A 62 -3.52 -3.74 2.01
N ASP A 63 -3.96 -4.85 2.60
CA ASP A 63 -5.31 -4.96 3.15
C ASP A 63 -5.37 -4.27 4.53
N GLU A 64 -4.35 -4.49 5.37
CA GLU A 64 -4.23 -3.91 6.71
C GLU A 64 -2.84 -3.30 6.91
N CYS A 65 -2.78 -2.24 7.69
CA CYS A 65 -1.56 -1.56 8.08
C CYS A 65 -1.44 -1.43 9.60
N ALA A 66 -0.22 -1.44 10.09
CA ALA A 66 0.12 -1.15 11.48
C ALA A 66 1.36 -0.26 11.54
N PHE A 67 1.44 0.59 12.54
CA PHE A 67 2.58 1.45 12.76
C PHE A 67 3.51 0.86 13.82
N ILE A 68 4.82 0.94 13.57
CA ILE A 68 5.85 0.53 14.53
C ILE A 68 6.67 1.77 14.90
N CYS A 69 6.69 2.11 16.19
CA CYS A 69 7.48 3.19 16.74
C CYS A 69 8.02 2.80 18.11
N ASP A 70 9.30 3.05 18.35
CA ASP A 70 9.97 2.79 19.64
C ASP A 70 9.77 1.37 20.19
N GLY A 71 9.73 0.37 19.28
CA GLY A 71 9.52 -1.04 19.64
C GLY A 71 8.07 -1.41 19.96
N ILE A 72 7.13 -0.48 19.81
CA ILE A 72 5.69 -0.72 20.00
C ILE A 72 5.03 -0.80 18.64
N CYS A 73 4.21 -1.84 18.46
CA CYS A 73 3.37 -2.01 17.27
C CYS A 73 1.93 -1.62 17.58
N SER A 74 1.34 -0.75 16.77
CA SER A 74 -0.09 -0.43 16.87
C SER A 74 -0.95 -1.65 16.50
N LYS A 75 -2.22 -1.61 16.87
CA LYS A 75 -3.18 -2.61 16.38
C LYS A 75 -3.33 -2.44 14.85
N PRO A 76 -3.28 -3.51 14.05
CA PRO A 76 -3.58 -3.45 12.63
C PRO A 76 -5.01 -2.95 12.38
N CYS A 77 -5.18 -2.15 11.34
CA CYS A 77 -6.47 -1.71 10.84
C CYS A 77 -6.47 -1.67 9.31
N PRO A 78 -7.64 -1.62 8.65
CA PRO A 78 -7.73 -1.50 7.19
C PRO A 78 -6.87 -0.35 6.67
N SER A 79 -6.19 -0.56 5.53
CA SER A 79 -5.25 0.44 4.99
C SER A 79 -5.92 1.79 4.71
N GLY A 80 -7.16 1.79 4.22
CA GLY A 80 -7.94 3.01 4.01
C GLY A 80 -8.12 3.83 5.29
N ASP A 81 -8.54 3.18 6.39
CA ASP A 81 -8.73 3.82 7.70
C ASP A 81 -7.37 4.30 8.25
N PHE A 82 -6.34 3.46 8.12
CA PHE A 82 -4.99 3.79 8.59
C PHE A 82 -4.47 5.10 8.00
N PHE A 83 -4.63 5.30 6.69
CA PHE A 83 -4.09 6.47 5.99
C PHE A 83 -5.04 7.68 6.01
N SER A 84 -6.35 7.51 6.17
CA SER A 84 -7.29 8.61 6.32
C SER A 84 -7.20 9.27 7.70
N ASP A 85 -7.06 8.47 8.74
CA ASP A 85 -7.04 8.94 10.13
C ASP A 85 -5.67 9.49 10.57
N ASN A 86 -4.61 9.20 9.80
CA ASN A 86 -3.26 9.57 10.16
C ASN A 86 -2.85 10.91 9.55
N PHE A 87 -2.46 11.89 10.39
CA PHE A 87 -2.00 13.19 9.93
C PHE A 87 -0.56 13.19 9.42
N PHE A 88 0.31 12.38 10.03
CA PHE A 88 1.74 12.38 9.76
C PHE A 88 2.13 11.32 8.74
N TYR A 89 1.49 10.15 8.79
CA TYR A 89 1.76 9.00 7.94
C TYR A 89 0.56 8.74 7.04
N THR A 90 0.43 9.56 6.01
CA THR A 90 -0.61 9.40 5.00
C THR A 90 -0.02 9.61 3.61
N THR A 91 -0.79 9.29 2.57
CA THR A 91 -0.38 9.46 1.17
C THR A 91 -0.38 10.93 0.76
N GLU A 92 0.37 11.27 -0.28
CA GLU A 92 0.34 12.61 -0.86
C GLU A 92 -1.05 12.93 -1.45
N ALA A 93 -1.72 11.94 -2.04
CA ALA A 93 -3.10 12.07 -2.51
C ALA A 93 -4.04 12.51 -1.39
N ASN A 94 -3.98 11.88 -0.22
CA ASN A 94 -4.80 12.27 0.94
C ASN A 94 -4.40 13.64 1.48
N LYS A 95 -3.11 13.96 1.61
CA LYS A 95 -2.65 15.29 2.08
C LYS A 95 -3.24 16.43 1.24
N ILE A 96 -3.30 16.26 -0.07
CA ILE A 96 -3.82 17.28 -0.99
C ILE A 96 -5.35 17.34 -0.96
N SER A 97 -6.04 16.21 -0.88
CA SER A 97 -7.48 16.10 -1.09
C SER A 97 -8.33 16.11 0.18
N ARG A 98 -7.75 15.86 1.36
CA ARG A 98 -8.47 15.66 2.63
C ARG A 98 -9.41 16.81 3.03
N HIS A 99 -9.13 18.04 2.63
CA HIS A 99 -10.01 19.19 2.89
C HIS A 99 -11.33 19.14 2.11
N ILE A 100 -11.41 18.29 1.08
CA ILE A 100 -12.58 18.13 0.21
C ILE A 100 -13.09 16.68 0.26
N PHE A 101 -12.17 15.72 0.34
CA PHE A 101 -12.43 14.28 0.30
C PHE A 101 -11.64 13.58 1.42
N GLU A 102 -12.20 13.56 2.62
CA GLU A 102 -11.52 13.08 3.84
C GLU A 102 -11.01 11.63 3.73
N ASN A 103 -11.76 10.76 3.07
CA ASN A 103 -11.48 9.32 3.01
C ASN A 103 -10.78 8.89 1.72
N ALA A 104 -10.37 9.81 0.85
CA ALA A 104 -9.63 9.45 -0.36
C ALA A 104 -8.14 9.34 -0.04
N VAL A 105 -7.58 8.14 -0.13
CA VAL A 105 -6.19 7.85 0.24
C VAL A 105 -5.30 7.51 -0.96
N ILE A 106 -5.88 7.08 -2.08
CA ILE A 106 -5.12 6.79 -3.31
C ILE A 106 -5.52 7.72 -4.45
N GLU A 107 -4.58 7.94 -5.37
CA GLU A 107 -4.76 8.86 -6.50
C GLU A 107 -6.00 8.56 -7.33
N THR A 108 -6.29 7.29 -7.59
CA THR A 108 -7.44 6.85 -8.38
C THR A 108 -8.77 7.21 -7.73
N GLU A 109 -8.86 7.19 -6.40
CA GLU A 109 -10.06 7.61 -5.66
C GLU A 109 -10.28 9.12 -5.80
N VAL A 110 -9.21 9.92 -5.60
CA VAL A 110 -9.27 11.38 -5.75
C VAL A 110 -9.72 11.75 -7.16
N LEU A 111 -9.13 11.14 -8.19
CA LEU A 111 -9.50 11.38 -9.59
C LEU A 111 -10.96 10.99 -9.88
N ALA A 112 -11.42 9.87 -9.33
CA ALA A 112 -12.82 9.44 -9.50
C ALA A 112 -13.81 10.42 -8.86
N LEU A 113 -13.49 10.94 -7.67
CA LEU A 113 -14.31 11.93 -6.96
C LEU A 113 -14.32 13.28 -7.66
N CYS A 114 -13.17 13.74 -8.17
CA CYS A 114 -13.09 14.96 -8.97
C CYS A 114 -13.96 14.88 -10.25
N ARG A 115 -13.93 13.75 -10.96
CA ARG A 115 -14.78 13.54 -12.16
C ARG A 115 -16.27 13.55 -11.82
N LYS A 116 -16.68 12.97 -10.71
CA LYS A 116 -18.08 13.01 -10.25
C LYS A 116 -18.55 14.44 -9.96
N ASN A 117 -17.70 15.25 -9.31
CA ASN A 117 -18.01 16.65 -9.01
C ASN A 117 -18.12 17.53 -10.27
N GLN A 118 -17.38 17.23 -11.33
CA GLN A 118 -17.47 17.98 -12.60
C GLN A 118 -18.75 17.64 -13.38
N ASN A 119 -19.22 16.39 -13.30
CA ASN A 119 -20.43 15.94 -14.02
C ASN A 119 -21.73 16.24 -13.26
N GLY A 120 -21.67 16.75 -12.05
CA GLY A 120 -22.82 17.13 -11.21
C GLY A 120 -23.18 18.62 -11.26
N ARG A 121 -22.54 19.37 -12.15
CA ARG A 121 -22.89 20.76 -12.49
C ARG A 121 -23.41 20.78 -13.91
#